data_ecea56d110b64a6abe58ad0e6e596d95
#
_entry.id   ecea56d110b64a6abe58ad0e6e596d95
#
_cell.length_a   1.000
_cell.length_b   1.000
_cell.length_c   1.000
_cell.angle_alpha   90.00
_cell.angle_beta   90.00
_cell.angle_gamma   90.00
#
_symmetry.space_group_name_H-M   'P 1'
#
loop_
_entity.id
_entity.type
_entity.pdbx_description
1 polymer ?
#
loop_
_entity_poly.entity_id
_entity_poly.type
_entity_poly.pdbx_seq_one_letter_code
_entity_poly.pdbx_strand_id
1 'polypeptide(L)'
;PDREPWHAWTNFDFIEEEGKVNEVDALILTPAGLFLIEIKSRPGVVTGDAHTWLWITDGRERAYDNPLILANRKSKRLASLLRRQSSVFKAKVRLPFVEPLIFLSATSLNCKLSGTARSSTYLRGQPDSESDAGIIGALHNGTGSAREIQQTHVDHQHARVLARAMAEAGIRPSNKHRKVGDYQLGALLSEGASYQDWEGTHTAMDAVR
;
A
#
# COMPACT_ATOMS: atom_id res chain seq x y z
N PRO A 1 -9.09 11.17 -8.06
CA PRO A 1 -8.90 12.11 -6.97
C PRO A 1 -7.77 13.09 -7.32
N ASP A 2 -8.08 14.05 -8.20
CA ASP A 2 -7.13 15.09 -8.64
C ASP A 2 -7.15 16.32 -7.73
N ARG A 3 -7.51 16.12 -6.46
CA ARG A 3 -7.60 17.21 -5.48
C ARG A 3 -6.63 16.94 -4.34
N GLU A 4 -5.64 17.82 -4.19
CA GLU A 4 -4.81 17.85 -2.99
C GLU A 4 -5.68 17.88 -1.72
N PRO A 5 -5.29 17.23 -0.62
CA PRO A 5 -3.98 16.61 -0.41
C PRO A 5 -3.86 15.15 -0.87
N TRP A 6 -4.81 14.64 -1.67
CA TRP A 6 -4.75 13.26 -2.15
C TRP A 6 -3.50 13.01 -2.97
N HIS A 7 -2.72 12.02 -2.57
CA HIS A 7 -1.54 11.58 -3.30
C HIS A 7 -1.32 10.09 -3.09
N ALA A 8 -0.86 9.38 -4.13
CA ALA A 8 -0.55 7.96 -4.06
C ALA A 8 0.83 7.66 -4.64
N TRP A 9 1.60 6.87 -3.92
CA TRP A 9 2.84 6.25 -4.38
C TRP A 9 2.59 4.74 -4.38
N THR A 10 2.81 4.10 -5.52
CA THR A 10 2.52 2.67 -5.70
C THR A 10 3.76 1.91 -6.15
N ASN A 11 3.84 0.63 -5.75
CA ASN A 11 4.88 -0.29 -6.20
C ASN A 11 6.28 0.30 -6.05
N PHE A 12 6.69 0.63 -4.84
CA PHE A 12 8.01 1.17 -4.57
C PHE A 12 8.77 0.37 -3.53
N ASP A 13 10.10 0.50 -3.58
CA ASP A 13 11.00 -0.07 -2.59
C ASP A 13 11.66 1.05 -1.79
N PHE A 14 11.91 0.79 -0.51
CA PHE A 14 12.79 1.61 0.31
C PHE A 14 13.78 0.75 1.08
N ILE A 15 14.94 1.32 1.36
CA ILE A 15 16.03 0.66 2.09
C ILE A 15 16.08 1.23 3.50
N GLU A 16 16.00 0.37 4.50
CA GLU A 16 16.19 0.76 5.90
C GLU A 16 17.67 0.90 6.26
N GLU A 17 17.97 1.44 7.44
CA GLU A 17 19.35 1.66 7.90
C GLU A 17 20.23 0.41 7.89
N GLU A 18 19.65 -0.74 8.17
CA GLU A 18 20.35 -2.03 8.16
C GLU A 18 20.55 -2.60 6.76
N GLY A 19 20.18 -1.85 5.71
CA GLY A 19 20.33 -2.25 4.31
C GLY A 19 19.24 -3.18 3.78
N LYS A 20 18.20 -3.47 4.58
CA LYS A 20 17.10 -4.34 4.13
C LYS A 20 16.15 -3.59 3.21
N VAL A 21 15.84 -4.19 2.07
CA VAL A 21 14.85 -3.69 1.13
C VAL A 21 13.44 -4.03 1.62
N ASN A 22 12.57 -3.03 1.66
CA ASN A 22 11.16 -3.17 1.98
C ASN A 22 10.34 -2.73 0.77
N GLU A 23 9.52 -3.63 0.27
CA GLU A 23 8.59 -3.39 -0.82
C GLU A 23 7.26 -2.92 -0.27
N VAL A 24 6.64 -1.93 -0.92
CA VAL A 24 5.34 -1.35 -0.54
C VAL A 24 4.44 -1.33 -1.75
N ASP A 25 3.25 -1.94 -1.63
CA ASP A 25 2.27 -1.98 -2.72
C ASP A 25 1.67 -0.59 -2.95
N ALA A 26 1.24 0.09 -1.88
CA ALA A 26 0.78 1.47 -1.98
C ALA A 26 0.98 2.25 -0.67
N LEU A 27 1.30 3.55 -0.82
CA LEU A 27 1.26 4.56 0.23
C LEU A 27 0.30 5.66 -0.24
N ILE A 28 -0.76 5.90 0.51
CA ILE A 28 -1.81 6.86 0.12
C ILE A 28 -1.96 7.93 1.18
N LEU A 29 -1.80 9.19 0.77
CA LEU A 29 -2.11 10.36 1.57
C LEU A 29 -3.52 10.84 1.24
N THR A 30 -4.33 11.08 2.27
CA THR A 30 -5.69 11.63 2.17
C THR A 30 -5.89 12.70 3.23
N PRO A 31 -6.97 13.47 3.21
CA PRO A 31 -7.33 14.34 4.33
C PRO A 31 -7.49 13.61 5.67
N ALA A 32 -7.82 12.32 5.62
CA ALA A 32 -8.01 11.48 6.81
C ALA A 32 -6.72 10.89 7.37
N GLY A 33 -5.61 10.89 6.60
CA GLY A 33 -4.34 10.34 7.08
C GLY A 33 -3.38 9.87 6.00
N LEU A 34 -2.34 9.14 6.45
CA LEU A 34 -1.34 8.51 5.60
C LEU A 34 -1.37 7.00 5.80
N PHE A 35 -1.70 6.26 4.76
CA PHE A 35 -1.98 4.83 4.81
C PHE A 35 -0.97 4.02 3.99
N LEU A 36 -0.30 3.06 4.64
CA LEU A 36 0.50 2.06 3.96
C LEU A 36 -0.36 0.82 3.73
N ILE A 37 -0.60 0.49 2.47
CA ILE A 37 -1.51 -0.58 2.07
C ILE A 37 -0.72 -1.77 1.56
N GLU A 38 -0.94 -2.94 2.14
CA GLU A 38 -0.48 -4.23 1.65
C GLU A 38 -1.66 -4.92 0.95
N ILE A 39 -1.50 -5.26 -0.34
CA ILE A 39 -2.57 -5.82 -1.17
C ILE A 39 -2.46 -7.34 -1.23
N LYS A 40 -3.59 -8.02 -1.01
CA LYS A 40 -3.71 -9.47 -1.17
C LYS A 40 -4.84 -9.80 -2.13
N SER A 41 -4.49 -10.26 -3.34
CA SER A 41 -5.43 -10.53 -4.44
C SER A 41 -5.75 -12.03 -4.61
N ARG A 42 -5.57 -12.84 -3.56
CA ARG A 42 -5.81 -14.27 -3.61
C ARG A 42 -7.29 -14.59 -3.40
N PRO A 43 -7.92 -15.38 -4.31
CA PRO A 43 -9.29 -15.87 -4.13
C PRO A 43 -9.38 -16.99 -3.09
N GLY A 44 -10.61 -17.50 -2.83
CA GLY A 44 -10.87 -18.62 -1.94
C GLY A 44 -11.45 -18.20 -0.60
N VAL A 45 -11.11 -18.90 0.47
CA VAL A 45 -11.55 -18.60 1.84
C VAL A 45 -10.36 -18.24 2.68
N VAL A 46 -10.44 -17.14 3.43
CA VAL A 46 -9.45 -16.78 4.44
C VAL A 46 -10.09 -16.80 5.83
N THR A 47 -9.41 -17.48 6.77
CA THR A 47 -9.75 -17.53 8.20
C THR A 47 -8.45 -17.41 9.00
N GLY A 48 -8.53 -17.33 10.32
CA GLY A 48 -7.33 -17.30 11.16
C GLY A 48 -7.47 -16.41 12.38
N ASP A 49 -6.33 -16.10 12.97
CA ASP A 49 -6.21 -15.32 14.19
C ASP A 49 -5.29 -14.08 14.00
N ALA A 50 -4.89 -13.45 15.10
CA ALA A 50 -4.04 -12.27 15.09
C ALA A 50 -2.62 -12.54 14.53
N HIS A 51 -2.17 -13.80 14.51
CA HIS A 51 -0.81 -14.17 14.13
C HIS A 51 -0.76 -14.94 12.82
N THR A 52 -1.71 -15.85 12.59
CA THR A 52 -1.71 -16.79 11.46
C THR A 52 -3.02 -16.72 10.70
N TRP A 53 -2.92 -16.57 9.39
CA TRP A 53 -4.05 -16.70 8.48
C TRP A 53 -3.97 -18.01 7.72
N LEU A 54 -5.11 -18.71 7.65
CA LEU A 54 -5.29 -19.92 6.88
C LEU A 54 -6.03 -19.57 5.59
N TRP A 55 -5.42 -19.88 4.47
CA TRP A 55 -5.99 -19.62 3.15
C TRP A 55 -6.34 -20.95 2.48
N ILE A 56 -7.61 -21.10 2.11
CA ILE A 56 -8.16 -22.29 1.46
C ILE A 56 -8.51 -21.94 0.03
N THR A 57 -7.82 -22.59 -0.92
CA THR A 57 -8.05 -22.44 -2.36
C THR A 57 -8.06 -23.83 -2.99
N ASP A 58 -9.07 -24.16 -3.77
CA ASP A 58 -9.24 -25.46 -4.44
C ASP A 58 -9.07 -26.66 -3.49
N GLY A 59 -9.67 -26.54 -2.29
CA GLY A 59 -9.61 -27.59 -1.27
C GLY A 59 -8.24 -27.75 -0.58
N ARG A 60 -7.26 -26.91 -0.89
CA ARG A 60 -5.93 -26.91 -0.27
C ARG A 60 -5.82 -25.77 0.73
N GLU A 61 -5.40 -26.11 1.94
CA GLU A 61 -5.15 -25.15 3.01
C GLU A 61 -3.66 -24.80 3.07
N ARG A 62 -3.38 -23.51 3.28
CA ARG A 62 -2.02 -23.00 3.53
C ARG A 62 -2.05 -21.96 4.64
N ALA A 63 -1.14 -22.10 5.58
CA ALA A 63 -0.92 -21.13 6.66
C ALA A 63 0.07 -20.05 6.20
N TYR A 64 -0.21 -18.81 6.61
CA TYR A 64 0.65 -17.63 6.38
C TYR A 64 0.64 -16.78 7.65
N ASP A 65 1.72 -16.05 7.88
CA ASP A 65 1.71 -15.01 8.90
C ASP A 65 0.65 -13.95 8.57
N ASN A 66 0.01 -13.40 9.60
CA ASN A 66 -0.88 -12.27 9.41
C ASN A 66 -0.11 -11.11 8.76
N PRO A 67 -0.50 -10.67 7.55
CA PRO A 67 0.25 -9.65 6.79
C PRO A 67 0.31 -8.30 7.51
N LEU A 68 -0.59 -8.02 8.44
CA LEU A 68 -0.58 -6.80 9.25
C LEU A 68 0.69 -6.70 10.10
N ILE A 69 1.27 -7.82 10.54
CA ILE A 69 2.52 -7.84 11.32
C ILE A 69 3.67 -7.23 10.51
N LEU A 70 3.81 -7.65 9.25
CA LEU A 70 4.83 -7.13 8.36
C LEU A 70 4.53 -5.68 7.95
N ALA A 71 3.28 -5.36 7.61
CA ALA A 71 2.85 -4.01 7.25
C ALA A 71 3.13 -3.00 8.39
N ASN A 72 2.87 -3.38 9.65
CA ASN A 72 3.23 -2.58 10.83
C ASN A 72 4.73 -2.29 10.94
N ARG A 73 5.58 -3.27 10.63
CA ARG A 73 7.03 -3.07 10.64
C ARG A 73 7.46 -2.12 9.52
N LYS A 74 6.94 -2.34 8.31
CA LYS A 74 7.20 -1.47 7.14
C LYS A 74 6.78 -0.03 7.43
N SER A 75 5.57 0.19 7.99
CA SER A 75 5.05 1.53 8.28
C SER A 75 5.93 2.29 9.29
N LYS A 76 6.37 1.64 10.36
CA LYS A 76 7.28 2.24 11.37
C LYS A 76 8.63 2.61 10.77
N ARG A 77 9.21 1.73 9.93
CA ARG A 77 10.49 1.94 9.27
C ARG A 77 10.42 3.07 8.25
N LEU A 78 9.37 3.08 7.42
CA LEU A 78 9.12 4.15 6.47
C LEU A 78 8.92 5.50 7.20
N ALA A 79 8.12 5.53 8.26
CA ALA A 79 7.91 6.74 9.05
C ALA A 79 9.23 7.26 9.66
N SER A 80 10.09 6.37 10.16
CA SER A 80 11.43 6.73 10.67
C SER A 80 12.31 7.31 9.57
N LEU A 81 12.36 6.67 8.41
CA LEU A 81 13.13 7.12 7.25
C LEU A 81 12.69 8.52 6.79
N LEU A 82 11.38 8.74 6.63
CA LEU A 82 10.83 10.01 6.16
C LEU A 82 11.03 11.17 7.14
N ARG A 83 10.90 10.91 8.46
CA ARG A 83 11.11 11.94 9.49
C ARG A 83 12.53 12.50 9.51
N ARG A 84 13.52 11.77 9.03
CA ARG A 84 14.92 12.20 8.98
C ARG A 84 15.26 13.02 7.72
N GLN A 85 14.32 13.16 6.79
CA GLN A 85 14.59 13.92 5.58
C GLN A 85 14.60 15.43 5.84
N SER A 86 15.48 16.13 5.14
CA SER A 86 15.73 17.56 5.35
C SER A 86 14.48 18.40 5.07
N SER A 87 13.65 18.00 4.13
CA SER A 87 12.38 18.64 3.79
C SER A 87 11.40 18.68 4.95
N VAL A 88 11.30 17.58 5.71
CA VAL A 88 10.43 17.46 6.89
C VAL A 88 10.92 18.38 8.00
N PHE A 89 12.22 18.34 8.27
CA PHE A 89 12.83 19.14 9.32
C PHE A 89 12.72 20.65 9.05
N LYS A 90 13.03 21.08 7.82
CA LYS A 90 12.97 22.49 7.41
C LYS A 90 11.55 23.05 7.39
N ALA A 91 10.58 22.25 6.96
CA ALA A 91 9.18 22.68 6.89
C ALA A 91 8.52 22.79 8.27
N LYS A 92 9.13 22.22 9.31
CA LYS A 92 8.54 22.10 10.66
C LYS A 92 7.15 21.46 10.67
N VAL A 93 6.89 20.58 9.70
CA VAL A 93 5.64 19.84 9.54
C VAL A 93 5.76 18.52 10.27
N ARG A 94 4.78 18.23 11.12
CA ARG A 94 4.66 16.91 11.73
C ARG A 94 4.03 15.95 10.72
N LEU A 95 4.80 14.98 10.23
CA LEU A 95 4.25 13.97 9.34
C LEU A 95 3.13 13.18 10.04
N PRO A 96 2.07 12.86 9.30
CA PRO A 96 1.02 11.99 9.79
C PRO A 96 1.56 10.62 10.22
N PHE A 97 0.85 9.94 11.09
CA PHE A 97 1.12 8.55 11.39
C PHE A 97 0.94 7.71 10.12
N VAL A 98 1.90 6.82 9.83
CA VAL A 98 1.79 5.89 8.70
C VAL A 98 1.00 4.68 9.18
N GLU A 99 -0.29 4.66 8.86
CA GLU A 99 -1.20 3.60 9.29
C GLU A 99 -1.16 2.41 8.33
N PRO A 100 -0.85 1.19 8.81
CA PRO A 100 -0.85 0.02 7.96
C PRO A 100 -2.25 -0.54 7.76
N LEU A 101 -2.62 -0.81 6.51
CA LEU A 101 -3.87 -1.43 6.12
C LEU A 101 -3.60 -2.67 5.27
N ILE A 102 -4.45 -3.68 5.41
CA ILE A 102 -4.48 -4.84 4.53
C ILE A 102 -5.69 -4.73 3.62
N PHE A 103 -5.46 -4.77 2.32
CA PHE A 103 -6.52 -4.76 1.32
C PHE A 103 -6.67 -6.13 0.67
N LEU A 104 -7.79 -6.78 0.93
CA LEU A 104 -8.17 -8.05 0.31
C LEU A 104 -8.95 -7.74 -0.98
N SER A 105 -8.23 -7.73 -2.12
CA SER A 105 -8.73 -7.18 -3.37
C SER A 105 -9.45 -8.20 -4.27
N ALA A 106 -9.36 -9.51 -3.99
CA ALA A 106 -10.02 -10.53 -4.82
C ALA A 106 -11.55 -10.47 -4.69
N THR A 107 -12.25 -10.44 -5.82
CA THR A 107 -13.72 -10.39 -5.87
C THR A 107 -14.38 -11.69 -5.41
N SER A 108 -13.70 -12.82 -5.60
CA SER A 108 -14.18 -14.17 -5.23
C SER A 108 -13.63 -14.66 -3.89
N LEU A 109 -13.23 -13.73 -3.01
CA LEU A 109 -12.75 -14.06 -1.68
C LEU A 109 -13.90 -14.10 -0.67
N ASN A 110 -14.00 -15.19 0.08
CA ASN A 110 -14.84 -15.30 1.28
C ASN A 110 -13.98 -15.06 2.52
N CYS A 111 -14.12 -13.88 3.12
CA CYS A 111 -13.37 -13.49 4.30
C CYS A 111 -14.10 -13.87 5.57
N LYS A 112 -13.57 -14.84 6.32
CA LYS A 112 -14.06 -15.32 7.63
C LYS A 112 -13.22 -14.83 8.80
N LEU A 113 -12.35 -13.85 8.59
CA LEU A 113 -11.59 -13.22 9.67
C LEU A 113 -12.53 -12.44 10.59
N SER A 114 -12.27 -12.46 11.89
CA SER A 114 -13.03 -11.75 12.91
C SER A 114 -12.14 -11.22 14.03
N GLY A 115 -12.67 -10.31 14.85
CA GLY A 115 -11.95 -9.74 16.00
C GLY A 115 -10.58 -9.17 15.60
N THR A 116 -9.55 -9.51 16.35
CA THR A 116 -8.18 -9.02 16.13
C THR A 116 -7.57 -9.45 14.79
N ALA A 117 -7.96 -10.62 14.26
CA ALA A 117 -7.52 -11.07 12.94
C ALA A 117 -8.03 -10.16 11.80
N ARG A 118 -9.18 -9.50 12.00
CA ARG A 118 -9.81 -8.59 11.05
C ARG A 118 -9.32 -7.14 11.19
N SER A 119 -8.58 -6.82 12.24
CA SER A 119 -8.09 -5.45 12.48
C SER A 119 -7.36 -4.88 11.28
N SER A 120 -7.62 -3.62 10.92
CA SER A 120 -7.00 -2.89 9.80
C SER A 120 -7.06 -3.65 8.46
N THR A 121 -8.06 -4.55 8.29
CA THR A 121 -8.23 -5.38 7.10
C THR A 121 -9.54 -5.03 6.40
N TYR A 122 -9.46 -4.68 5.13
CA TYR A 122 -10.56 -4.16 4.34
C TYR A 122 -10.76 -4.96 3.05
N LEU A 123 -12.01 -5.12 2.66
CA LEU A 123 -12.44 -5.63 1.37
C LEU A 123 -12.67 -4.46 0.40
N ARG A 124 -13.10 -4.76 -0.82
CA ARG A 124 -13.45 -3.74 -1.82
C ARG A 124 -14.59 -2.82 -1.39
N GLY A 125 -15.48 -3.30 -0.53
CA GLY A 125 -16.74 -2.63 -0.23
C GLY A 125 -17.79 -2.83 -1.33
N GLN A 126 -19.03 -2.46 -1.01
CA GLN A 126 -20.12 -2.45 -1.98
C GLN A 126 -20.36 -1.02 -2.44
N PRO A 127 -20.43 -0.75 -3.76
CA PRO A 127 -20.49 0.62 -4.31
C PRO A 127 -21.60 1.49 -3.73
N ASP A 128 -22.74 0.87 -3.39
CA ASP A 128 -23.94 1.59 -2.95
C ASP A 128 -24.27 1.42 -1.45
N SER A 129 -23.30 0.93 -0.65
CA SER A 129 -23.49 0.69 0.78
C SER A 129 -22.64 1.62 1.64
N GLU A 130 -23.29 2.54 2.36
CA GLU A 130 -22.60 3.36 3.35
C GLU A 130 -22.05 2.54 4.52
N SER A 131 -22.66 1.39 4.83
CA SER A 131 -22.25 0.50 5.91
C SER A 131 -21.08 -0.40 5.53
N ASP A 132 -20.84 -0.65 4.22
CA ASP A 132 -19.73 -1.46 3.71
C ASP A 132 -18.91 -0.70 2.65
N ALA A 133 -18.42 0.45 3.02
CA ALA A 133 -17.59 1.29 2.15
C ALA A 133 -16.18 0.70 1.92
N GLY A 134 -15.82 -0.41 2.58
CA GLY A 134 -14.57 -1.12 2.41
C GLY A 134 -13.32 -0.27 2.56
N ILE A 135 -12.29 -0.57 1.76
CA ILE A 135 -11.03 0.19 1.79
C ILE A 135 -11.22 1.66 1.41
N ILE A 136 -12.12 1.96 0.48
CA ILE A 136 -12.38 3.34 0.05
C ILE A 136 -12.96 4.16 1.20
N GLY A 137 -13.89 3.58 1.97
CA GLY A 137 -14.44 4.24 3.16
C GLY A 137 -13.37 4.52 4.20
N ALA A 138 -12.44 3.58 4.43
CA ALA A 138 -11.33 3.79 5.35
C ALA A 138 -10.39 4.92 4.90
N LEU A 139 -10.13 5.04 3.59
CA LEU A 139 -9.30 6.11 3.03
C LEU A 139 -9.96 7.48 3.09
N HIS A 140 -11.29 7.55 2.97
CA HIS A 140 -12.04 8.80 3.06
C HIS A 140 -12.30 9.26 4.49
N ASN A 141 -12.71 8.33 5.35
CA ASN A 141 -13.20 8.64 6.69
C ASN A 141 -12.15 8.43 7.78
N GLY A 142 -11.01 7.82 7.43
CA GLY A 142 -10.04 7.31 8.37
C GLY A 142 -10.51 6.01 9.03
N THR A 143 -9.60 5.35 9.71
CA THR A 143 -9.90 4.23 10.59
C THR A 143 -10.21 4.77 12.00
N GLY A 144 -10.90 4.02 12.82
CA GLY A 144 -11.16 4.42 14.21
C GLY A 144 -9.88 4.75 14.98
N SER A 145 -8.83 3.97 14.75
CA SER A 145 -7.51 4.16 15.36
C SER A 145 -6.83 5.47 14.93
N ALA A 146 -6.95 5.86 13.66
CA ALA A 146 -6.37 7.10 13.16
C ALA A 146 -7.05 8.35 13.76
N ARG A 147 -8.35 8.29 14.01
CA ARG A 147 -9.09 9.40 14.64
C ARG A 147 -8.64 9.69 16.07
N GLU A 148 -8.25 8.66 16.82
CA GLU A 148 -7.76 8.82 18.19
C GLU A 148 -6.32 9.32 18.25
N ILE A 149 -5.49 8.95 17.26
CA ILE A 149 -4.05 9.27 17.24
C ILE A 149 -3.76 10.57 16.49
N GLN A 150 -4.55 10.93 15.48
CA GLN A 150 -4.29 12.08 14.62
C GLN A 150 -5.27 13.24 14.88
N GLN A 151 -4.82 14.19 15.67
CA GLN A 151 -5.39 15.54 15.68
C GLN A 151 -4.81 16.44 14.57
N THR A 152 -4.05 15.88 13.64
CA THR A 152 -3.37 16.65 12.59
C THR A 152 -4.19 16.59 11.31
N HIS A 153 -4.82 17.67 10.98
CA HIS A 153 -5.44 17.86 9.67
C HIS A 153 -4.38 17.80 8.57
N VAL A 154 -4.54 16.87 7.63
CA VAL A 154 -3.63 16.71 6.49
C VAL A 154 -4.04 17.69 5.41
N ASP A 155 -3.11 18.56 5.01
CA ASP A 155 -3.29 19.61 4.02
C ASP A 155 -2.28 19.52 2.85
N HIS A 156 -2.31 20.49 1.97
CA HIS A 156 -1.39 20.61 0.83
C HIS A 156 0.08 20.68 1.22
N GLN A 157 0.39 21.26 2.38
CA GLN A 157 1.76 21.35 2.85
C GLN A 157 2.31 19.96 3.18
N HIS A 158 1.51 19.11 3.81
CA HIS A 158 1.85 17.72 4.08
C HIS A 158 2.15 16.96 2.79
N ALA A 159 1.33 17.11 1.75
CA ALA A 159 1.53 16.45 0.46
C ALA A 159 2.88 16.85 -0.18
N ARG A 160 3.20 18.15 -0.21
CA ARG A 160 4.46 18.67 -0.78
C ARG A 160 5.68 18.22 0.01
N VAL A 161 5.60 18.31 1.34
CA VAL A 161 6.71 17.90 2.22
C VAL A 161 6.96 16.40 2.10
N LEU A 162 5.89 15.60 2.10
CA LEU A 162 6.00 14.15 1.96
C LEU A 162 6.57 13.74 0.61
N ALA A 163 6.13 14.36 -0.50
CA ALA A 163 6.66 14.09 -1.84
C ALA A 163 8.18 14.38 -1.91
N ARG A 164 8.63 15.48 -1.31
CA ARG A 164 10.06 15.82 -1.23
C ARG A 164 10.81 14.81 -0.35
N ALA A 165 10.26 14.44 0.80
CA ALA A 165 10.87 13.46 1.70
C ALA A 165 11.03 12.09 1.04
N MET A 166 10.04 11.64 0.25
CA MET A 166 10.13 10.42 -0.55
C MET A 166 11.29 10.48 -1.54
N ALA A 167 11.43 11.60 -2.26
CA ALA A 167 12.52 11.82 -3.21
C ALA A 167 13.90 11.89 -2.52
N GLU A 168 14.02 12.62 -1.41
CA GLU A 168 15.25 12.73 -0.61
C GLU A 168 15.67 11.38 -0.02
N ALA A 169 14.70 10.53 0.36
CA ALA A 169 14.94 9.17 0.83
C ALA A 169 15.37 8.19 -0.27
N GLY A 170 15.45 8.66 -1.53
CA GLY A 170 15.83 7.81 -2.67
C GLY A 170 14.77 6.76 -3.03
N ILE A 171 13.52 6.96 -2.60
CA ILE A 171 12.44 6.02 -2.88
C ILE A 171 12.09 6.09 -4.36
N ARG A 172 12.11 4.93 -5.01
CA ARG A 172 11.86 4.78 -6.45
C ARG A 172 10.81 3.69 -6.69
N PRO A 173 10.08 3.75 -7.82
CA PRO A 173 9.19 2.66 -8.22
C PRO A 173 9.93 1.33 -8.25
N SER A 174 9.31 0.27 -7.72
CA SER A 174 9.89 -1.07 -7.74
C SER A 174 9.95 -1.61 -9.16
N ASN A 175 11.10 -2.16 -9.53
CA ASN A 175 11.26 -2.80 -10.84
C ASN A 175 10.62 -4.21 -10.90
N LYS A 176 10.30 -4.82 -9.76
CA LYS A 176 9.76 -6.19 -9.70
C LYS A 176 8.37 -6.30 -10.33
N HIS A 177 7.53 -5.28 -10.14
CA HIS A 177 6.15 -5.26 -10.64
C HIS A 177 6.02 -4.76 -12.09
N ARG A 178 7.13 -4.40 -12.71
CA ARG A 178 7.16 -3.99 -14.11
C ARG A 178 7.54 -5.14 -15.04
N LYS A 179 7.37 -6.38 -14.60
CA LYS A 179 7.72 -7.56 -15.38
C LYS A 179 6.48 -8.40 -15.68
N VAL A 180 6.24 -8.70 -16.96
CA VAL A 180 5.16 -9.58 -17.41
C VAL A 180 5.78 -10.71 -18.22
N GLY A 181 5.78 -11.92 -17.66
CA GLY A 181 6.52 -13.05 -18.23
C GLY A 181 8.01 -12.73 -18.36
N ASP A 182 8.54 -12.84 -19.56
CA ASP A 182 9.95 -12.53 -19.86
C ASP A 182 10.19 -11.07 -20.29
N TYR A 183 9.18 -10.21 -20.22
CA TYR A 183 9.29 -8.81 -20.60
C TYR A 183 9.35 -7.89 -19.39
N GLN A 184 10.37 -7.03 -19.35
CA GLN A 184 10.45 -5.88 -18.47
C GLN A 184 9.66 -4.73 -19.09
N LEU A 185 8.65 -4.21 -18.37
CA LEU A 185 7.85 -3.09 -18.83
C LEU A 185 8.61 -1.76 -18.65
N GLY A 186 8.57 -0.95 -19.69
CA GLY A 186 9.15 0.40 -19.73
C GLY A 186 8.09 1.50 -19.51
N ALA A 187 7.90 2.34 -20.52
CA ALA A 187 6.92 3.42 -20.50
C ALA A 187 5.50 2.91 -20.81
N LEU A 188 4.48 3.49 -20.17
CA LEU A 188 3.10 3.32 -20.59
C LEU A 188 2.89 4.08 -21.90
N LEU A 189 2.52 3.38 -22.97
CA LEU A 189 2.33 3.95 -24.30
C LEU A 189 0.91 4.42 -24.53
N SER A 190 -0.08 3.63 -24.11
CA SER A 190 -1.49 3.99 -24.19
C SER A 190 -2.32 3.29 -23.11
N GLU A 191 -3.48 3.88 -22.78
CA GLU A 191 -4.42 3.33 -21.80
C GLU A 191 -5.86 3.47 -22.32
N GLY A 192 -6.64 2.39 -22.21
CA GLY A 192 -8.06 2.35 -22.48
C GLY A 192 -8.85 1.79 -21.30
N ALA A 193 -10.17 1.74 -21.41
CA ALA A 193 -11.03 1.28 -20.32
C ALA A 193 -10.76 -0.17 -19.85
N SER A 194 -10.15 -1.00 -20.69
CA SER A 194 -9.90 -2.43 -20.42
C SER A 194 -8.50 -2.91 -20.77
N TYR A 195 -7.60 -2.02 -21.19
CA TYR A 195 -6.24 -2.38 -21.58
C TYR A 195 -5.24 -1.27 -21.26
N GLN A 196 -3.97 -1.65 -21.14
CA GLN A 196 -2.81 -0.77 -21.10
C GLN A 196 -1.74 -1.33 -22.01
N ASP A 197 -1.20 -0.50 -22.89
CA ASP A 197 -0.06 -0.81 -23.75
C ASP A 197 1.22 -0.27 -23.12
N TRP A 198 2.20 -1.13 -22.97
CA TRP A 198 3.47 -0.80 -22.36
C TRP A 198 4.62 -1.10 -23.34
N GLU A 199 5.63 -0.26 -23.31
CA GLU A 199 6.92 -0.62 -23.89
C GLU A 199 7.48 -1.84 -23.13
N GLY A 200 7.91 -2.89 -23.87
CA GLY A 200 8.42 -4.11 -23.28
C GLY A 200 9.77 -4.49 -23.82
N THR A 201 10.77 -4.71 -22.94
CA THR A 201 12.08 -5.25 -23.30
C THR A 201 12.17 -6.69 -22.85
N HIS A 202 12.49 -7.60 -23.77
CA HIS A 202 12.62 -9.02 -23.46
C HIS A 202 13.90 -9.29 -22.67
N THR A 203 13.78 -9.77 -21.42
CA THR A 203 14.90 -9.90 -20.47
C THR A 203 15.95 -10.93 -20.88
N ALA A 204 15.61 -11.91 -21.74
CA ALA A 204 16.55 -12.94 -22.22
C ALA A 204 17.23 -12.57 -23.55
N MET A 205 16.67 -11.67 -24.36
CA MET A 205 17.25 -11.28 -25.66
C MET A 205 18.32 -10.19 -25.54
N ASP A 206 18.31 -9.38 -24.49
CA ASP A 206 19.36 -8.38 -24.24
C ASP A 206 20.68 -8.98 -23.74
N ALA A 207 20.68 -10.27 -23.35
CA ALA A 207 21.89 -10.98 -22.92
C ALA A 207 22.73 -11.55 -24.09
N VAL A 208 22.32 -11.34 -25.34
CA VAL A 208 22.97 -11.87 -26.57
C VAL A 208 23.56 -10.72 -27.42
N ARG A 209 24.04 -9.66 -26.78
CA ARG A 209 24.88 -8.65 -27.45
C ARG A 209 26.27 -8.62 -26.88
#